data_bc5f67f209e0fee1402308fccf7adb8d
#
_entry.id   bc5f67f209e0fee1402308fccf7adb8d
#
_cell.length_a   1.000
_cell.length_b   1.000
_cell.length_c   1.000
_cell.angle_alpha   90.00
_cell.angle_beta   90.00
_cell.angle_gamma   90.00
#
_symmetry.space_group_name_H-M   'P 1'
#
loop_
_entity.id
_entity.type
_entity.pdbx_description
1 polymer ?
#
loop_
_entity_poly.entity_id
_entity_poly.type
_entity_poly.pdbx_seq_one_letter_code
_entity_poly.pdbx_strand_id
1 'polypeptide(L)'
;GLGSVLAGVSFGFTTGWRVWLRERDPTGLLAQFVAIGVAMTISIPLLAARPELVGAMGPLSVSLLVGAFVFGAAMQVADGCGSGTLYKAGLGNAVSLAALPGFVAGSFLGAAHLNDWLALGSLPAVSLPQALGVVPALLLQAVVLTLLGAYAWHRRRATGTRWRGRGV
;
A
#
# COMPACT_ATOMS: atom_id res chain seq x y z
N GLY A 1 4.16 21.83 -2.51
CA GLY A 1 3.10 20.92 -2.95
C GLY A 1 3.15 19.58 -2.21
N LEU A 2 2.28 18.63 -2.58
CA LEU A 2 2.14 17.32 -1.91
C LEU A 2 3.46 16.54 -1.82
N GLY A 3 4.30 16.63 -2.84
CA GLY A 3 5.61 16.00 -2.87
C GLY A 3 6.56 16.53 -1.79
N SER A 4 6.52 17.82 -1.50
CA SER A 4 7.35 18.42 -0.43
C SER A 4 6.92 17.93 0.96
N VAL A 5 5.62 17.75 1.16
CA VAL A 5 5.08 17.19 2.41
C VAL A 5 5.49 15.73 2.57
N LEU A 6 5.34 14.92 1.54
CA LEU A 6 5.74 13.50 1.55
C LEU A 6 7.25 13.33 1.78
N ALA A 7 8.07 14.20 1.18
CA ALA A 7 9.51 14.22 1.38
C ALA A 7 9.89 14.61 2.82
N GLY A 8 9.23 15.64 3.39
CA GLY A 8 9.50 16.13 4.74
C GLY A 8 9.15 15.12 5.84
N VAL A 9 8.10 14.31 5.64
CA VAL A 9 7.67 13.27 6.60
C VAL A 9 8.36 11.93 6.34
N SER A 10 9.15 11.79 5.27
CA SER A 10 9.74 10.51 4.82
C SER A 10 8.71 9.37 4.75
N PHE A 11 7.46 9.72 4.41
CA PHE A 11 6.34 8.78 4.38
C PHE A 11 6.48 7.87 3.16
N GLY A 12 6.81 6.62 3.40
CA GLY A 12 6.93 5.61 2.36
C GLY A 12 6.32 4.29 2.82
N PHE A 13 5.53 3.66 1.95
CA PHE A 13 4.88 2.38 2.26
C PHE A 13 5.89 1.30 2.64
N THR A 14 6.99 1.19 1.91
CA THR A 14 8.08 0.25 2.16
C THR A 14 8.88 0.56 3.42
N THR A 15 9.08 1.84 3.72
CA THR A 15 9.88 2.28 4.87
C THR A 15 9.25 1.83 6.18
N GLY A 16 7.93 1.98 6.34
CA GLY A 16 7.20 1.55 7.54
C GLY A 16 7.36 0.06 7.83
N TRP A 17 7.24 -0.78 6.79
CA TRP A 17 7.41 -2.24 6.92
C TRP A 17 8.86 -2.63 7.22
N ARG A 18 9.84 -2.00 6.55
CA ARG A 18 11.26 -2.26 6.76
C ARG A 18 11.69 -1.92 8.18
N VAL A 19 11.29 -0.75 8.67
CA VAL A 19 11.59 -0.30 10.04
C VAL A 19 10.94 -1.23 11.06
N TRP A 20 9.66 -1.60 10.85
CA TRP A 20 8.99 -2.53 11.74
C TRP A 20 9.65 -3.91 11.79
N LEU A 21 10.08 -4.46 10.67
CA LEU A 21 10.75 -5.76 10.61
C LEU A 21 12.14 -5.75 11.24
N ARG A 22 12.91 -4.68 11.06
CA ARG A 22 14.29 -4.57 11.56
C ARG A 22 14.37 -4.02 12.98
N GLU A 23 13.64 -2.96 13.26
CA GLU A 23 13.77 -2.18 14.49
C GLU A 23 12.60 -2.41 15.45
N ARG A 24 11.57 -3.17 15.03
CA ARG A 24 10.32 -3.40 15.77
C ARG A 24 9.58 -2.11 16.13
N ASP A 25 9.82 -1.03 15.39
CA ASP A 25 9.09 0.22 15.56
C ASP A 25 7.85 0.25 14.65
N PRO A 26 6.63 0.19 15.20
CA PRO A 26 5.40 0.16 14.43
C PRO A 26 4.91 1.54 14.01
N THR A 27 5.58 2.63 14.37
CA THR A 27 5.06 4.00 14.20
C THR A 27 4.72 4.30 12.73
N GLY A 28 5.61 3.97 11.79
CA GLY A 28 5.37 4.17 10.36
C GLY A 28 4.24 3.27 9.83
N LEU A 29 4.16 2.03 10.31
CA LEU A 29 3.12 1.08 9.93
C LEU A 29 1.74 1.52 10.45
N LEU A 30 1.66 1.99 11.69
CA LEU A 30 0.44 2.52 12.28
C LEU A 30 -0.05 3.77 11.55
N ALA A 31 0.86 4.67 11.17
CA ALA A 31 0.50 5.84 10.37
C ALA A 31 -0.12 5.44 9.02
N GLN A 32 0.37 4.38 8.39
CA GLN A 32 -0.23 3.82 7.17
C GLN A 32 -1.63 3.27 7.41
N PHE A 33 -1.83 2.51 8.49
CA PHE A 33 -3.16 1.97 8.83
C PHE A 33 -4.17 3.08 9.12
N VAL A 34 -3.75 4.15 9.80
CA VAL A 34 -4.59 5.34 10.01
C VAL A 34 -4.94 6.01 8.68
N ALA A 35 -3.95 6.21 7.79
CA ALA A 35 -4.19 6.80 6.48
C ALA A 35 -5.17 5.96 5.63
N ILE A 36 -5.00 4.63 5.63
CA ILE A 36 -5.92 3.71 4.95
C ILE A 36 -7.32 3.80 5.58
N GLY A 37 -7.41 3.80 6.91
CA GLY A 37 -8.68 3.91 7.63
C GLY A 37 -9.44 5.20 7.30
N VAL A 38 -8.75 6.33 7.28
CA VAL A 38 -9.35 7.62 6.87
C VAL A 38 -9.81 7.58 5.42
N ALA A 39 -8.96 7.08 4.51
CA ALA A 39 -9.31 6.96 3.11
C ALA A 39 -10.55 6.07 2.89
N MET A 40 -10.64 4.94 3.58
CA MET A 40 -11.81 4.04 3.51
C MET A 40 -13.08 4.70 4.03
N THR A 41 -12.99 5.38 5.16
CA THR A 41 -14.16 6.04 5.80
C THR A 41 -14.75 7.13 4.90
N ILE A 42 -13.94 7.75 4.08
CA ILE A 42 -14.38 8.75 3.11
C ILE A 42 -14.82 8.09 1.78
N SER A 43 -14.00 7.20 1.24
CA SER A 43 -14.20 6.67 -0.11
C SER A 43 -15.38 5.72 -0.22
N ILE A 44 -15.60 4.83 0.75
CA ILE A 44 -16.67 3.82 0.67
C ILE A 44 -18.07 4.46 0.72
N PRO A 45 -18.38 5.38 1.64
CA PRO A 45 -19.68 6.07 1.62
C PRO A 45 -19.84 6.97 0.38
N LEU A 46 -18.74 7.60 -0.07
CA LEU A 46 -18.78 8.46 -1.25
C LEU A 46 -19.12 7.66 -2.51
N LEU A 47 -18.51 6.49 -2.69
CA LEU A 47 -18.85 5.60 -3.81
C LEU A 47 -20.28 5.06 -3.71
N ALA A 48 -20.76 4.80 -2.51
CA ALA A 48 -22.13 4.34 -2.31
C ALA A 48 -23.18 5.45 -2.58
N ALA A 49 -22.85 6.72 -2.26
CA ALA A 49 -23.72 7.86 -2.44
C ALA A 49 -23.71 8.42 -3.89
N ARG A 50 -22.70 8.11 -4.67
CA ARG A 50 -22.50 8.65 -6.02
C ARG A 50 -22.40 7.51 -7.04
N PRO A 51 -23.50 7.11 -7.70
CA PRO A 51 -23.50 6.03 -8.70
C PRO A 51 -22.66 6.36 -9.95
N GLU A 52 -22.32 7.62 -10.14
CA GLU A 52 -21.41 8.07 -11.20
C GLU A 52 -19.95 7.67 -10.94
N LEU A 53 -19.59 7.39 -9.69
CA LEU A 53 -18.25 6.99 -9.30
C LEU A 53 -18.13 5.47 -9.34
N VAL A 54 -17.29 4.98 -10.21
CA VAL A 54 -17.00 3.55 -10.30
C VAL A 54 -15.68 3.27 -9.58
N GLY A 55 -15.72 2.39 -8.59
CA GLY A 55 -14.52 1.90 -7.91
C GLY A 55 -13.70 1.02 -8.87
N ALA A 56 -12.40 1.21 -8.92
CA ALA A 56 -11.52 0.32 -9.68
C ALA A 56 -11.49 -1.05 -8.98
N MET A 57 -12.16 -2.03 -9.57
CA MET A 57 -12.21 -3.40 -9.07
C MET A 57 -11.44 -4.31 -10.03
N GLY A 58 -10.41 -4.95 -9.52
CA GLY A 58 -9.67 -5.96 -10.26
C GLY A 58 -10.15 -7.37 -9.89
N PRO A 59 -10.20 -8.31 -10.85
CA PRO A 59 -10.49 -9.70 -10.56
C PRO A 59 -9.38 -10.32 -9.70
N LEU A 60 -9.75 -11.20 -8.77
CA LEU A 60 -8.79 -12.01 -8.04
C LEU A 60 -8.22 -13.06 -8.99
N SER A 61 -6.98 -12.89 -9.42
CA SER A 61 -6.33 -13.78 -10.37
C SER A 61 -5.03 -14.36 -9.80
N VAL A 62 -4.62 -15.49 -10.34
CA VAL A 62 -3.31 -16.09 -10.00
C VAL A 62 -2.19 -15.10 -10.34
N SER A 63 -2.31 -14.40 -11.47
CA SER A 63 -1.37 -13.37 -11.88
C SER A 63 -1.30 -12.20 -10.89
N LEU A 64 -2.42 -11.82 -10.26
CA LEU A 64 -2.43 -10.81 -9.22
C LEU A 64 -1.62 -11.23 -8.00
N LEU A 65 -1.76 -12.48 -7.54
CA LEU A 65 -1.01 -13.01 -6.40
C LEU A 65 0.49 -13.06 -6.68
N VAL A 66 0.88 -13.63 -7.83
CA VAL A 66 2.28 -13.70 -8.25
C VAL A 66 2.84 -12.30 -8.48
N GLY A 67 2.10 -11.45 -9.18
CA GLY A 67 2.50 -10.06 -9.45
C GLY A 67 2.65 -9.24 -8.18
N ALA A 68 1.76 -9.37 -7.21
CA ALA A 68 1.84 -8.70 -5.91
C ALA A 68 3.08 -9.15 -5.11
N PHE A 69 3.41 -10.44 -5.15
CA PHE A 69 4.63 -10.96 -4.50
C PHE A 69 5.90 -10.40 -5.15
N VAL A 70 5.99 -10.50 -6.48
CA VAL A 70 7.14 -9.96 -7.24
C VAL A 70 7.28 -8.46 -7.05
N PHE A 71 6.17 -7.72 -7.12
CA PHE A 71 6.16 -6.28 -6.88
C PHE A 71 6.60 -5.94 -5.45
N GLY A 72 6.13 -6.68 -4.46
CA GLY A 72 6.56 -6.52 -3.07
C GLY A 72 8.07 -6.72 -2.87
N ALA A 73 8.65 -7.72 -3.53
CA ALA A 73 10.09 -7.94 -3.52
C ALA A 73 10.85 -6.81 -4.25
N ALA A 74 10.37 -6.41 -5.42
CA ALA A 74 10.95 -5.32 -6.22
C ALA A 74 10.94 -3.98 -5.47
N MET A 75 9.87 -3.68 -4.72
CA MET A 75 9.81 -2.49 -3.87
C MET A 75 10.93 -2.42 -2.82
N GLN A 76 11.42 -3.54 -2.33
CA GLN A 76 12.52 -3.57 -1.36
C GLN A 76 13.85 -3.20 -2.02
N VAL A 77 14.04 -3.59 -3.28
CA VAL A 77 15.25 -3.27 -4.07
C VAL A 77 15.22 -1.82 -4.53
N ALA A 78 14.08 -1.35 -5.04
CA ALA A 78 13.89 0.02 -5.51
C ALA A 78 13.81 1.07 -4.39
N ASP A 79 13.81 0.63 -3.14
CA ASP A 79 13.67 1.47 -1.94
C ASP A 79 12.39 2.34 -1.93
N GLY A 80 11.35 1.90 -2.62
CA GLY A 80 10.08 2.63 -2.68
C GLY A 80 8.98 1.90 -3.44
N CYS A 81 7.73 2.26 -3.14
CA CYS A 81 6.59 1.94 -4.01
C CYS A 81 6.57 2.90 -5.22
N GLY A 82 5.62 2.78 -6.13
CA GLY A 82 5.55 3.63 -7.31
C GLY A 82 5.62 5.13 -7.00
N SER A 83 4.78 5.63 -6.09
CA SER A 83 4.80 7.03 -5.67
C SER A 83 6.06 7.39 -4.88
N GLY A 84 6.53 6.47 -4.03
CA GLY A 84 7.76 6.65 -3.27
C GLY A 84 9.00 6.78 -4.16
N THR A 85 9.09 5.96 -5.20
CA THR A 85 10.17 6.03 -6.19
C THR A 85 10.13 7.34 -6.97
N LEU A 86 8.93 7.79 -7.37
CA LEU A 86 8.78 9.07 -8.10
C LEU A 86 9.26 10.27 -7.28
N TYR A 87 8.82 10.42 -6.03
CA TYR A 87 9.24 11.58 -5.24
C TYR A 87 10.73 11.53 -4.86
N LYS A 88 11.27 10.33 -4.57
CA LYS A 88 12.70 10.16 -4.27
C LYS A 88 13.58 10.44 -5.50
N ALA A 89 13.14 10.03 -6.68
CA ALA A 89 13.80 10.37 -7.93
C ALA A 89 13.82 11.89 -8.14
N GLY A 90 12.70 12.58 -7.84
CA GLY A 90 12.64 14.05 -7.86
C GLY A 90 13.58 14.73 -6.84
N LEU A 91 13.97 14.04 -5.78
CA LEU A 91 14.98 14.48 -4.82
C LEU A 91 16.42 14.12 -5.23
N GLY A 92 16.61 13.52 -6.40
CA GLY A 92 17.94 13.15 -6.92
C GLY A 92 18.47 11.81 -6.42
N ASN A 93 17.62 10.94 -5.85
CA ASN A 93 18.05 9.61 -5.42
C ASN A 93 18.39 8.74 -6.64
N ALA A 94 19.66 8.34 -6.78
CA ALA A 94 20.16 7.59 -7.93
C ALA A 94 19.49 6.23 -8.11
N VAL A 95 19.20 5.51 -7.02
CA VAL A 95 18.53 4.20 -7.07
C VAL A 95 17.09 4.35 -7.60
N SER A 96 16.38 5.35 -7.12
CA SER A 96 15.02 5.64 -7.57
C SER A 96 15.00 6.11 -9.03
N LEU A 97 15.97 6.94 -9.45
CA LEU A 97 16.11 7.35 -10.85
C LEU A 97 16.39 6.15 -11.77
N ALA A 98 17.26 5.24 -11.36
CA ALA A 98 17.56 4.03 -12.12
C ALA A 98 16.36 3.03 -12.17
N ALA A 99 15.50 3.01 -11.17
CA ALA A 99 14.32 2.15 -11.13
C ALA A 99 13.17 2.65 -12.02
N LEU A 100 13.08 3.96 -12.31
CA LEU A 100 11.98 4.55 -13.08
C LEU A 100 11.81 3.97 -14.49
N PRO A 101 12.86 3.83 -15.32
CA PRO A 101 12.73 3.22 -16.65
C PRO A 101 12.17 1.81 -16.60
N GLY A 102 12.64 1.00 -15.64
CA GLY A 102 12.12 -0.35 -15.42
C GLY A 102 10.66 -0.35 -14.98
N PHE A 103 10.27 0.58 -14.12
CA PHE A 103 8.88 0.75 -13.68
C PHE A 103 7.95 1.12 -14.85
N VAL A 104 8.37 2.06 -15.71
CA VAL A 104 7.59 2.48 -16.90
C VAL A 104 7.47 1.33 -17.88
N ALA A 105 8.59 0.67 -18.23
CA ALA A 105 8.59 -0.46 -19.15
C ALA A 105 7.75 -1.62 -18.63
N GLY A 106 7.89 -1.98 -17.36
CA GLY A 106 7.12 -3.05 -16.73
C GLY A 106 5.61 -2.75 -16.69
N SER A 107 5.22 -1.51 -16.40
CA SER A 107 3.83 -1.08 -16.41
C SER A 107 3.23 -1.16 -17.82
N PHE A 108 3.98 -0.75 -18.83
CA PHE A 108 3.56 -0.83 -20.23
C PHE A 108 3.39 -2.28 -20.68
N LEU A 109 4.38 -3.14 -20.43
CA LEU A 109 4.32 -4.57 -20.78
C LEU A 109 3.19 -5.29 -20.04
N GLY A 110 3.01 -5.00 -18.76
CA GLY A 110 1.90 -5.55 -17.96
C GLY A 110 0.53 -5.17 -18.52
N ALA A 111 0.35 -3.92 -18.93
CA ALA A 111 -0.88 -3.44 -19.52
C ALA A 111 -1.11 -4.03 -20.93
N ALA A 112 -0.07 -4.13 -21.75
CA ALA A 112 -0.15 -4.70 -23.11
C ALA A 112 -0.58 -6.17 -23.12
N HIS A 113 -0.17 -6.95 -22.11
CA HIS A 113 -0.47 -8.39 -21.98
C HIS A 113 -1.54 -8.66 -20.91
N LEU A 114 -2.38 -7.69 -20.57
CA LEU A 114 -3.38 -7.82 -19.50
C LEU A 114 -4.30 -9.02 -19.71
N ASN A 115 -4.76 -9.24 -20.95
CA ASN A 115 -5.66 -10.34 -21.27
C ASN A 115 -5.00 -11.71 -21.07
N ASP A 116 -3.72 -11.85 -21.40
CA ASP A 116 -2.95 -13.08 -21.20
C ASP A 116 -2.78 -13.39 -19.72
N TRP A 117 -2.52 -12.35 -18.92
CA TRP A 117 -2.44 -12.48 -17.47
C TRP A 117 -3.76 -12.89 -16.82
N LEU A 118 -4.89 -12.39 -17.31
CA LEU A 118 -6.22 -12.76 -16.82
C LEU A 118 -6.63 -14.17 -17.26
N ALA A 119 -6.14 -14.63 -18.41
CA ALA A 119 -6.42 -15.98 -18.93
C ALA A 119 -5.77 -17.11 -18.07
N LEU A 120 -4.76 -16.80 -17.24
CA LEU A 120 -4.15 -17.76 -16.31
C LEU A 120 -5.08 -18.21 -15.17
N GLY A 121 -6.28 -17.70 -15.13
CA GLY A 121 -7.31 -17.99 -14.12
C GLY A 121 -7.65 -16.76 -13.30
N SER A 122 -8.89 -16.34 -13.41
CA SER A 122 -9.43 -15.19 -12.66
C SER A 122 -10.78 -15.52 -12.07
N LEU A 123 -10.97 -15.14 -10.81
CA LEU A 123 -12.27 -15.15 -10.15
C LEU A 123 -12.95 -13.78 -10.40
N PRO A 124 -14.28 -13.73 -10.44
CA PRO A 124 -14.97 -12.47 -10.59
C PRO A 124 -14.57 -11.49 -9.49
N ALA A 125 -14.51 -10.20 -9.84
CA ALA A 125 -14.21 -9.16 -8.88
C ALA A 125 -15.30 -9.09 -7.81
N VAL A 126 -14.90 -9.24 -6.55
CA VAL A 126 -15.83 -9.19 -5.41
C VAL A 126 -15.70 -7.83 -4.72
N SER A 127 -16.77 -7.08 -4.66
CA SER A 127 -16.85 -5.84 -3.90
C SER A 127 -17.46 -6.12 -2.54
N LEU A 128 -16.68 -5.96 -1.47
CA LEU A 128 -17.18 -6.12 -0.09
C LEU A 128 -18.39 -5.22 0.23
N PRO A 129 -18.41 -3.94 -0.17
CA PRO A 129 -19.58 -3.09 0.05
C PRO A 129 -20.83 -3.54 -0.71
N GLN A 130 -20.66 -4.17 -1.89
CA GLN A 130 -21.78 -4.71 -2.67
C GLN A 130 -22.28 -6.04 -2.10
N ALA A 131 -21.37 -6.88 -1.59
CA ALA A 131 -21.71 -8.19 -1.03
C ALA A 131 -22.31 -8.13 0.38
N LEU A 132 -21.77 -7.28 1.24
CA LEU A 132 -22.11 -7.20 2.66
C LEU A 132 -22.90 -5.93 3.02
N GLY A 133 -22.92 -4.93 2.15
CA GLY A 133 -23.41 -3.58 2.47
C GLY A 133 -22.28 -2.66 2.96
N VAL A 134 -22.54 -1.36 2.92
CA VAL A 134 -21.53 -0.31 3.23
C VAL A 134 -21.07 -0.38 4.68
N VAL A 135 -22.00 -0.46 5.63
CA VAL A 135 -21.70 -0.44 7.08
C VAL A 135 -20.95 -1.69 7.52
N PRO A 136 -21.42 -2.92 7.23
CA PRO A 136 -20.66 -4.13 7.60
C PRO A 136 -19.28 -4.22 6.95
N ALA A 137 -19.14 -3.76 5.70
CA ALA A 137 -17.86 -3.74 5.01
C ALA A 137 -16.87 -2.79 5.70
N LEU A 138 -17.32 -1.59 6.11
CA LEU A 138 -16.51 -0.65 6.87
C LEU A 138 -16.09 -1.21 8.23
N LEU A 139 -17.03 -1.81 8.95
CA LEU A 139 -16.76 -2.41 10.27
C LEU A 139 -15.75 -3.55 10.16
N LEU A 140 -15.92 -4.45 9.19
CA LEU A 140 -14.99 -5.55 8.95
C LEU A 140 -13.56 -5.04 8.68
N GLN A 141 -13.43 -4.06 7.80
CA GLN A 141 -12.13 -3.49 7.46
C GLN A 141 -11.50 -2.73 8.64
N ALA A 142 -12.31 -1.98 9.40
CA ALA A 142 -11.85 -1.29 10.61
C ALA A 142 -11.35 -2.29 11.67
N VAL A 143 -12.06 -3.39 11.87
CA VAL A 143 -11.64 -4.46 12.78
C VAL A 143 -10.33 -5.08 12.33
N VAL A 144 -10.18 -5.41 11.05
CA VAL A 144 -8.92 -5.96 10.51
C VAL A 144 -7.76 -4.99 10.72
N LEU A 145 -7.94 -3.71 10.39
CA LEU A 145 -6.89 -2.69 10.58
C LEU A 145 -6.52 -2.50 12.05
N THR A 146 -7.50 -2.49 12.94
CA THR A 146 -7.26 -2.35 14.39
C THR A 146 -6.54 -3.57 14.96
N LEU A 147 -6.90 -4.79 14.54
CA LEU A 147 -6.23 -6.02 14.94
C LEU A 147 -4.77 -6.06 14.45
N LEU A 148 -4.53 -5.69 13.20
CA LEU A 148 -3.17 -5.60 12.65
C LEU A 148 -2.34 -4.52 13.37
N GLY A 149 -2.95 -3.37 13.66
CA GLY A 149 -2.32 -2.30 14.43
C GLY A 149 -1.99 -2.71 15.86
N ALA A 150 -2.93 -3.36 16.54
CA ALA A 150 -2.74 -3.89 17.88
C ALA A 150 -1.65 -4.97 17.92
N TYR A 151 -1.62 -5.87 16.93
CA TYR A 151 -0.56 -6.87 16.78
C TYR A 151 0.82 -6.22 16.62
N ALA A 152 0.93 -5.23 15.72
CA ALA A 152 2.17 -4.51 15.49
C ALA A 152 2.65 -3.78 16.76
N TRP A 153 1.71 -3.17 17.49
CA TRP A 153 1.99 -2.49 18.77
C TRP A 153 2.40 -3.45 19.88
N HIS A 154 1.72 -4.58 20.00
CA HIS A 154 2.05 -5.60 21.01
C HIS A 154 3.45 -6.16 20.79
N ARG A 155 3.84 -6.40 19.55
CA ARG A 155 5.20 -6.83 19.19
C ARG A 155 6.29 -5.83 19.61
N ARG A 156 6.00 -4.53 19.60
CA ARG A 156 6.89 -3.49 20.12
C ARG A 156 7.14 -3.66 21.61
N ARG A 157 6.05 -3.85 22.39
CA ARG A 157 6.14 -3.98 23.86
C ARG A 157 6.93 -5.22 24.30
N ALA A 158 6.77 -6.32 23.58
CA ALA A 158 7.45 -7.58 23.87
C ALA A 158 8.98 -7.52 23.69
N THR A 159 9.48 -6.56 22.90
CA THR A 159 10.92 -6.49 22.56
C THR A 159 11.67 -5.41 23.34
N GLY A 160 11.02 -4.62 24.19
CA GLY A 160 11.67 -3.65 25.09
C GLY A 160 12.48 -2.54 24.40
N THR A 161 12.29 -2.30 23.12
CA THR A 161 13.05 -1.30 22.37
C THR A 161 12.66 0.11 22.81
N ARG A 162 13.53 0.71 23.60
CA ARG A 162 13.49 2.12 23.96
C ARG A 162 13.48 2.97 22.70
N TRP A 163 12.53 3.89 22.61
CA TRP A 163 12.48 4.92 21.59
C TRP A 163 13.81 5.69 21.55
N ARG A 164 14.64 5.41 20.59
CA ARG A 164 15.80 6.24 20.27
C ARG A 164 15.32 7.23 19.22
N GLY A 165 14.90 8.41 19.66
CA GLY A 165 14.70 9.54 18.80
C GLY A 165 16.01 9.79 18.05
N ARG A 166 16.05 9.48 16.77
CA ARG A 166 17.08 10.01 15.90
C ARG A 166 16.69 11.45 15.62
N GLY A 167 17.40 12.36 16.28
CA GLY A 167 17.52 13.70 15.75
C GLY A 167 18.03 13.61 14.32
N VAL A 168 17.48 14.43 13.47
CA VAL A 168 17.82 14.71 12.09
C VAL A 168 19.28 15.08 11.99
#